data_34ae15cf63e78403f42d938461d21565
#
_entry.id   34ae15cf63e78403f42d938461d21565
#
_cell.length_a   1.000
_cell.length_b   1.000
_cell.length_c   1.000
_cell.angle_alpha   90.00
_cell.angle_beta   90.00
_cell.angle_gamma   90.00
#
_symmetry.space_group_name_H-M   'P 1'
#
loop_
_entity.id
_entity.type
_entity.pdbx_description
1 polymer ?
#
loop_
_entity_poly.entity_id
_entity_poly.type
_entity_poly.pdbx_seq_one_letter_code
_entity_poly.pdbx_strand_id
1 'polypeptide(L)'
;IIALVGGFIAPFLVGSGDGSYWVLFTYVMILDLGMFGLSIYKKWGELPVICFALTWIVFAGYTYAADLDLMGSVQLTHLLIFSIAFYLVFLLSVASIVRINIRGINQYLLGVIGLNNFVFLFFALCLLQNMELERNYKGLVTLFVAAINFALFFWIKRKGEPFTFLMHTLLGIALTFVSVTIPIQLEGTFITLFWASEVMIILWFYSRFRLRVYEIFAWVLPVLTLGSYGMDVFHGCMEARYGDSSLFINGLFATGIFTGLSYWVDAWLVRPTRISTKGPLLTGCVVLYIAFVFDFYSYVDPSIVSFSYIETFTVAVLFAANVLLGKSYLPVSRNAG
;
A
#
# COMPACT_ATOMS: atom_id res chain seq x y z
N ILE A 1 -26.53 -4.87 22.70
CA ILE A 1 -25.81 -3.66 22.27
C ILE A 1 -25.71 -2.67 23.45
N ILE A 2 -26.81 -2.24 24.09
CA ILE A 2 -26.79 -1.26 25.20
C ILE A 2 -25.87 -1.69 26.35
N ALA A 3 -25.94 -2.96 26.77
CA ALA A 3 -25.08 -3.50 27.83
C ALA A 3 -23.59 -3.50 27.43
N LEU A 4 -23.28 -3.70 26.14
CA LEU A 4 -21.94 -3.64 25.62
C LEU A 4 -21.37 -2.21 25.68
N VAL A 5 -22.14 -1.23 25.19
CA VAL A 5 -21.75 0.18 25.26
C VAL A 5 -21.56 0.61 26.72
N GLY A 6 -22.47 0.19 27.62
CA GLY A 6 -22.31 0.40 29.07
C GLY A 6 -21.03 -0.21 29.64
N GLY A 7 -20.65 -1.41 29.18
CA GLY A 7 -19.39 -2.04 29.58
C GLY A 7 -18.16 -1.22 29.17
N PHE A 8 -18.12 -0.67 27.94
CA PHE A 8 -17.01 0.17 27.50
C PHE A 8 -16.95 1.53 28.21
N ILE A 9 -18.10 2.07 28.64
CA ILE A 9 -18.18 3.34 29.36
C ILE A 9 -17.87 3.16 30.87
N ALA A 10 -18.10 1.98 31.42
CA ALA A 10 -17.95 1.71 32.87
C ALA A 10 -16.60 2.17 33.46
N PRO A 11 -15.43 1.92 32.86
CA PRO A 11 -14.15 2.39 33.42
C PRO A 11 -14.06 3.92 33.55
N PHE A 12 -14.71 4.65 32.66
CA PHE A 12 -14.71 6.14 32.68
C PHE A 12 -15.67 6.70 33.73
N LEU A 13 -16.73 5.97 34.09
CA LEU A 13 -17.68 6.37 35.12
C LEU A 13 -17.18 6.09 36.52
N VAL A 14 -16.37 5.03 36.70
CA VAL A 14 -15.88 4.57 38.02
C VAL A 14 -14.47 5.11 38.31
N GLY A 15 -13.72 5.51 37.28
CA GLY A 15 -12.34 6.01 37.41
C GLY A 15 -12.28 7.37 38.10
N SER A 16 -11.46 7.49 39.13
CA SER A 16 -11.18 8.72 39.89
C SER A 16 -10.20 9.70 39.17
N GLY A 17 -9.98 9.53 37.88
CA GLY A 17 -9.07 10.37 37.07
C GLY A 17 -7.60 9.89 37.05
N ASP A 18 -7.13 9.19 38.09
CA ASP A 18 -5.77 8.64 38.17
C ASP A 18 -5.66 7.19 37.68
N GLY A 19 -6.59 6.75 36.82
CA GLY A 19 -6.67 5.36 36.35
C GLY A 19 -5.46 4.96 35.48
N SER A 20 -4.76 3.90 35.91
CA SER A 20 -3.66 3.32 35.14
C SER A 20 -4.16 2.82 33.79
N TYR A 21 -3.52 3.24 32.71
CA TYR A 21 -3.81 2.78 31.33
C TYR A 21 -3.75 1.25 31.19
N TRP A 22 -2.95 0.58 32.02
CA TRP A 22 -2.88 -0.87 32.09
C TRP A 22 -4.22 -1.49 32.48
N VAL A 23 -4.88 -0.95 33.49
CA VAL A 23 -6.18 -1.44 33.94
C VAL A 23 -7.22 -1.22 32.85
N LEU A 24 -7.24 -0.03 32.24
CA LEU A 24 -8.17 0.31 31.18
C LEU A 24 -8.03 -0.66 29.99
N PHE A 25 -6.83 -0.78 29.42
CA PHE A 25 -6.65 -1.58 28.21
C PHE A 25 -6.73 -3.08 28.47
N THR A 26 -6.32 -3.55 29.66
CA THR A 26 -6.53 -4.95 30.04
C THR A 26 -8.02 -5.26 30.19
N TYR A 27 -8.79 -4.36 30.78
CA TYR A 27 -10.24 -4.50 30.86
C TYR A 27 -10.90 -4.56 29.50
N VAL A 28 -10.57 -3.63 28.60
CA VAL A 28 -11.08 -3.61 27.22
C VAL A 28 -10.74 -4.89 26.48
N MET A 29 -9.51 -5.40 26.66
CA MET A 29 -9.08 -6.66 26.05
C MET A 29 -9.89 -7.87 26.53
N ILE A 30 -10.13 -7.98 27.84
CA ILE A 30 -10.95 -9.06 28.41
C ILE A 30 -12.38 -8.96 27.85
N LEU A 31 -12.92 -7.76 27.76
CA LEU A 31 -14.24 -7.51 27.22
C LEU A 31 -14.33 -7.92 25.74
N ASP A 32 -13.35 -7.52 24.92
CA ASP A 32 -13.28 -7.89 23.50
C ASP A 32 -13.21 -9.41 23.31
N LEU A 33 -12.35 -10.10 24.07
CA LEU A 33 -12.23 -11.57 24.02
C LEU A 33 -13.53 -12.27 24.44
N GLY A 34 -14.18 -11.78 25.50
CA GLY A 34 -15.47 -12.30 25.96
C GLY A 34 -16.57 -12.13 24.93
N MET A 35 -16.65 -10.94 24.31
CA MET A 35 -17.63 -10.65 23.26
C MET A 35 -17.33 -11.42 21.98
N PHE A 36 -16.07 -11.65 21.67
CA PHE A 36 -15.67 -12.52 20.57
C PHE A 36 -16.13 -13.96 20.77
N GLY A 37 -15.89 -14.51 21.96
CA GLY A 37 -16.39 -15.83 22.33
C GLY A 37 -17.92 -15.94 22.23
N LEU A 38 -18.64 -14.92 22.71
CA LEU A 38 -20.09 -14.84 22.60
C LEU A 38 -20.58 -14.74 21.15
N SER A 39 -19.87 -13.94 20.33
CA SER A 39 -20.17 -13.80 18.90
C SER A 39 -20.09 -15.14 18.15
N ILE A 40 -19.07 -15.95 18.42
CA ILE A 40 -18.91 -17.27 17.83
C ILE A 40 -19.99 -18.23 18.30
N TYR A 41 -20.33 -18.21 19.61
CA TYR A 41 -21.32 -19.12 20.20
C TYR A 41 -22.74 -18.80 19.72
N LYS A 42 -23.10 -17.52 19.72
CA LYS A 42 -24.46 -17.06 19.31
C LYS A 42 -24.60 -16.77 17.84
N LYS A 43 -23.51 -16.83 17.07
CA LYS A 43 -23.45 -16.47 15.62
C LYS A 43 -23.88 -15.01 15.35
N TRP A 44 -23.58 -14.10 16.24
CA TRP A 44 -23.87 -12.68 16.12
C TRP A 44 -22.71 -11.95 15.47
N GLY A 45 -22.76 -11.77 14.16
CA GLY A 45 -21.68 -11.13 13.38
C GLY A 45 -21.53 -9.61 13.59
N GLU A 46 -22.51 -8.97 14.23
CA GLU A 46 -22.50 -7.52 14.51
C GLU A 46 -21.65 -7.15 15.73
N LEU A 47 -21.54 -8.06 16.72
CA LEU A 47 -20.81 -7.81 17.94
C LEU A 47 -19.34 -7.44 17.72
N PRO A 48 -18.56 -8.16 16.91
CA PRO A 48 -17.16 -7.80 16.63
C PRO A 48 -17.02 -6.42 16.00
N VAL A 49 -18.00 -5.97 15.19
CA VAL A 49 -17.98 -4.66 14.55
C VAL A 49 -18.10 -3.54 15.57
N ILE A 50 -19.03 -3.70 16.53
CA ILE A 50 -19.26 -2.72 17.60
C ILE A 50 -18.06 -2.68 18.54
N CYS A 51 -17.54 -3.84 18.94
CA CYS A 51 -16.33 -3.93 19.76
C CYS A 51 -15.16 -3.26 19.10
N PHE A 52 -14.91 -3.55 17.81
CA PHE A 52 -13.86 -2.92 17.02
C PHE A 52 -13.94 -1.39 17.08
N ALA A 53 -15.12 -0.83 16.80
CA ALA A 53 -15.31 0.61 16.81
C ALA A 53 -15.06 1.20 18.22
N LEU A 54 -15.63 0.59 19.26
CA LEU A 54 -15.49 1.10 20.63
C LEU A 54 -14.05 0.98 21.14
N THR A 55 -13.36 -0.12 20.88
CA THR A 55 -11.96 -0.32 21.31
C THR A 55 -11.04 0.71 20.69
N TRP A 56 -11.14 0.93 19.37
CA TRP A 56 -10.29 1.93 18.71
C TRP A 56 -10.67 3.37 19.05
N ILE A 57 -11.95 3.66 19.36
CA ILE A 57 -12.37 4.97 19.90
C ILE A 57 -11.77 5.20 21.30
N VAL A 58 -11.81 4.18 22.18
CA VAL A 58 -11.20 4.29 23.53
C VAL A 58 -9.69 4.46 23.40
N PHE A 59 -9.04 3.69 22.52
CA PHE A 59 -7.60 3.82 22.29
C PHE A 59 -7.22 5.19 21.73
N ALA A 60 -7.96 5.68 20.74
CA ALA A 60 -7.78 7.01 20.17
C ALA A 60 -8.01 8.13 21.19
N GLY A 61 -9.08 8.02 21.98
CA GLY A 61 -9.39 8.98 23.03
C GLY A 61 -8.29 9.07 24.08
N TYR A 62 -7.74 7.91 24.49
CA TYR A 62 -6.63 7.89 25.42
C TYR A 62 -5.36 8.50 24.83
N THR A 63 -4.95 8.09 23.63
CA THR A 63 -3.73 8.60 22.96
C THR A 63 -3.81 10.10 22.68
N TYR A 64 -5.01 10.61 22.38
CA TYR A 64 -5.23 12.03 22.19
C TYR A 64 -5.16 12.84 23.51
N ALA A 65 -5.81 12.31 24.57
CA ALA A 65 -5.87 13.00 25.87
C ALA A 65 -4.53 12.99 26.62
N ALA A 66 -3.70 11.99 26.38
CA ALA A 66 -2.47 11.75 27.13
C ALA A 66 -1.24 12.47 26.57
N ASP A 67 -1.37 13.20 25.45
CA ASP A 67 -0.30 13.92 24.76
C ASP A 67 0.96 13.05 24.55
N LEU A 68 1.03 12.37 23.41
CA LEU A 68 2.05 11.37 23.10
C LEU A 68 3.48 11.93 23.18
N ASP A 69 3.67 13.23 22.90
CA ASP A 69 4.99 13.89 22.93
C ASP A 69 5.55 14.00 24.36
N LEU A 70 4.68 13.98 25.37
CA LEU A 70 5.08 14.04 26.78
C LEU A 70 5.28 12.66 27.42
N MET A 71 4.95 11.58 26.70
CA MET A 71 5.05 10.22 27.22
C MET A 71 6.48 9.68 27.15
N GLY A 72 6.89 8.97 28.20
CA GLY A 72 8.17 8.25 28.18
C GLY A 72 8.13 7.03 27.23
N SER A 73 9.31 6.65 26.71
CA SER A 73 9.48 5.53 25.78
C SER A 73 8.88 4.19 26.28
N VAL A 74 8.91 3.96 27.58
CA VAL A 74 8.31 2.76 28.23
C VAL A 74 6.79 2.75 28.06
N GLN A 75 6.13 3.90 28.27
CA GLN A 75 4.68 4.02 28.12
C GLN A 75 4.26 3.84 26.66
N LEU A 76 4.97 4.46 25.73
CA LEU A 76 4.74 4.29 24.29
C LEU A 76 4.90 2.84 23.86
N THR A 77 5.91 2.12 24.39
CA THR A 77 6.10 0.68 24.13
C THR A 77 4.90 -0.14 24.63
N HIS A 78 4.37 0.16 25.82
CA HIS A 78 3.19 -0.53 26.31
C HIS A 78 1.95 -0.26 25.46
N LEU A 79 1.75 0.98 24.99
CA LEU A 79 0.66 1.30 24.06
C LEU A 79 0.80 0.55 22.74
N LEU A 80 2.03 0.42 22.23
CA LEU A 80 2.29 -0.37 21.03
C LEU A 80 1.95 -1.84 21.25
N ILE A 81 2.31 -2.42 22.39
CA ILE A 81 1.96 -3.81 22.74
C ILE A 81 0.43 -3.99 22.79
N PHE A 82 -0.31 -3.06 23.43
CA PHE A 82 -1.77 -3.13 23.46
C PHE A 82 -2.38 -2.97 22.06
N SER A 83 -1.86 -2.08 21.23
CA SER A 83 -2.35 -1.93 19.85
C SER A 83 -2.14 -3.19 19.02
N ILE A 84 -1.00 -3.88 19.17
CA ILE A 84 -0.73 -5.19 18.55
C ILE A 84 -1.72 -6.23 19.07
N ALA A 85 -1.96 -6.26 20.37
CA ALA A 85 -2.88 -7.21 20.98
C ALA A 85 -4.32 -7.02 20.49
N PHE A 86 -4.82 -5.78 20.42
CA PHE A 86 -6.12 -5.47 19.81
C PHE A 86 -6.18 -5.85 18.34
N TYR A 87 -5.14 -5.52 17.58
CA TYR A 87 -5.04 -5.92 16.18
C TYR A 87 -5.20 -7.44 16.02
N LEU A 88 -4.50 -8.24 16.84
CA LEU A 88 -4.57 -9.70 16.79
C LEU A 88 -5.93 -10.23 17.21
N VAL A 89 -6.57 -9.64 18.24
CA VAL A 89 -7.93 -10.01 18.66
C VAL A 89 -8.91 -9.82 17.51
N PHE A 90 -8.87 -8.67 16.82
CA PHE A 90 -9.79 -8.43 15.70
C PHE A 90 -9.46 -9.25 14.44
N LEU A 91 -8.23 -9.74 14.29
CA LEU A 91 -7.92 -10.75 13.26
C LEU A 91 -8.61 -12.10 13.50
N LEU A 92 -9.02 -12.40 14.75
CA LEU A 92 -9.86 -13.59 15.02
C LEU A 92 -11.20 -13.54 14.28
N SER A 93 -11.63 -12.36 13.80
CA SER A 93 -12.80 -12.23 12.91
C SER A 93 -12.67 -13.10 11.68
N VAL A 94 -11.47 -13.26 11.13
CA VAL A 94 -11.18 -14.15 10.00
C VAL A 94 -11.51 -15.60 10.37
N ALA A 95 -11.02 -16.04 11.54
CA ALA A 95 -11.29 -17.40 12.03
C ALA A 95 -12.79 -17.63 12.29
N SER A 96 -13.49 -16.59 12.77
CA SER A 96 -14.94 -16.63 12.98
C SER A 96 -15.70 -16.84 11.68
N ILE A 97 -15.36 -16.10 10.62
CA ILE A 97 -15.99 -16.25 9.30
C ILE A 97 -15.82 -17.69 8.79
N VAL A 98 -14.60 -18.23 8.90
CA VAL A 98 -14.30 -19.59 8.44
C VAL A 98 -15.05 -20.65 9.25
N ARG A 99 -15.15 -20.48 10.58
CA ARG A 99 -15.74 -21.48 11.49
C ARG A 99 -17.26 -21.48 11.43
N ILE A 100 -17.90 -20.32 11.28
CA ILE A 100 -19.36 -20.20 11.29
C ILE A 100 -19.94 -20.63 9.95
N ASN A 101 -19.09 -20.75 8.91
CA ASN A 101 -19.49 -21.16 7.54
C ASN A 101 -20.76 -20.44 7.04
N ILE A 102 -20.79 -19.12 7.24
CA ILE A 102 -21.92 -18.29 6.83
C ILE A 102 -21.93 -18.26 5.31
N ARG A 103 -22.95 -18.86 4.69
CA ARG A 103 -23.18 -18.85 3.23
C ARG A 103 -23.38 -17.44 2.63
N GLY A 104 -23.50 -16.41 3.48
CA GLY A 104 -23.46 -15.01 3.11
C GLY A 104 -22.31 -14.35 3.88
N ILE A 105 -21.21 -14.00 3.19
CA ILE A 105 -20.12 -13.27 3.80
C ILE A 105 -20.70 -11.98 4.38
N ASN A 106 -20.65 -11.85 5.70
CA ASN A 106 -21.08 -10.63 6.36
C ASN A 106 -20.12 -9.51 5.95
N GLN A 107 -20.57 -8.61 5.07
CA GLN A 107 -19.77 -7.50 4.54
C GLN A 107 -19.20 -6.63 5.66
N TYR A 108 -19.90 -6.55 6.80
CA TYR A 108 -19.42 -5.81 7.97
C TYR A 108 -18.16 -6.42 8.58
N LEU A 109 -18.07 -7.74 8.67
CA LEU A 109 -16.86 -8.42 9.17
C LEU A 109 -15.67 -8.25 8.24
N LEU A 110 -15.89 -8.25 6.92
CA LEU A 110 -14.84 -7.91 5.95
C LEU A 110 -14.36 -6.48 6.10
N GLY A 111 -15.29 -5.55 6.35
CA GLY A 111 -14.97 -4.17 6.68
C GLY A 111 -14.08 -4.07 7.92
N VAL A 112 -14.40 -4.82 8.98
CA VAL A 112 -13.55 -4.88 10.20
C VAL A 112 -12.17 -5.38 9.88
N ILE A 113 -12.03 -6.47 9.10
CA ILE A 113 -10.72 -7.01 8.72
C ILE A 113 -9.89 -5.96 7.96
N GLY A 114 -10.50 -5.28 6.97
CA GLY A 114 -9.82 -4.23 6.22
C GLY A 114 -9.42 -3.06 7.10
N LEU A 115 -10.38 -2.46 7.80
CA LEU A 115 -10.16 -1.29 8.65
C LEU A 115 -9.18 -1.57 9.80
N ASN A 116 -9.21 -2.77 10.39
CA ASN A 116 -8.31 -3.13 11.48
C ASN A 116 -6.82 -3.03 11.07
N ASN A 117 -6.48 -3.43 9.84
CA ASN A 117 -5.12 -3.32 9.33
C ASN A 117 -4.69 -1.83 9.22
N PHE A 118 -5.54 -0.98 8.67
CA PHE A 118 -5.23 0.44 8.48
C PHE A 118 -5.20 1.22 9.80
N VAL A 119 -6.16 0.98 10.70
CA VAL A 119 -6.23 1.64 12.00
C VAL A 119 -5.04 1.23 12.86
N PHE A 120 -4.70 -0.05 12.89
CA PHE A 120 -3.50 -0.53 13.59
C PHE A 120 -2.24 0.13 13.02
N LEU A 121 -2.06 0.16 11.69
CA LEU A 121 -0.89 0.78 11.09
C LEU A 121 -0.80 2.26 11.46
N PHE A 122 -1.91 3.00 11.38
CA PHE A 122 -1.95 4.41 11.75
C PHE A 122 -1.44 4.64 13.17
N PHE A 123 -2.00 3.94 14.18
CA PHE A 123 -1.56 4.10 15.56
C PHE A 123 -0.13 3.60 15.79
N ALA A 124 0.25 2.48 15.18
CA ALA A 124 1.60 1.96 15.30
C ALA A 124 2.65 2.95 14.76
N LEU A 125 2.38 3.58 13.60
CA LEU A 125 3.28 4.59 13.03
C LEU A 125 3.31 5.86 13.88
N CYS A 126 2.17 6.32 14.41
CA CYS A 126 2.12 7.46 15.34
C CYS A 126 2.96 7.18 16.61
N LEU A 127 2.80 6.00 17.23
CA LEU A 127 3.55 5.63 18.42
C LEU A 127 5.05 5.52 18.12
N LEU A 128 5.45 4.88 17.02
CA LEU A 128 6.85 4.76 16.61
C LEU A 128 7.48 6.11 16.26
N GLN A 129 6.70 7.06 15.74
CA GLN A 129 7.15 8.41 15.49
C GLN A 129 7.53 9.12 16.78
N ASN A 130 6.69 9.02 17.82
CA ASN A 130 6.92 9.63 19.15
C ASN A 130 8.00 8.91 19.95
N MET A 131 8.33 7.66 19.61
CA MET A 131 9.46 6.94 20.22
C MET A 131 10.81 7.33 19.62
N GLU A 132 10.84 8.25 18.64
CA GLU A 132 12.06 8.64 17.91
C GLU A 132 12.86 7.46 17.34
N LEU A 133 12.16 6.35 17.09
CA LEU A 133 12.77 5.15 16.54
C LEU A 133 13.16 5.34 15.08
N GLU A 134 14.26 4.70 14.70
CA GLU A 134 14.75 4.73 13.33
C GLU A 134 13.65 4.31 12.33
N ARG A 135 13.73 4.86 11.12
CA ARG A 135 12.80 4.59 10.02
C ARG A 135 12.63 3.10 9.73
N ASN A 136 13.67 2.30 9.96
CA ASN A 136 13.67 0.86 9.75
C ASN A 136 12.55 0.13 10.52
N TYR A 137 12.22 0.56 11.73
CA TYR A 137 11.15 -0.06 12.53
C TYR A 137 9.76 0.21 11.96
N LYS A 138 9.54 1.37 11.33
CA LYS A 138 8.26 1.72 10.69
C LYS A 138 7.96 0.78 9.52
N GLY A 139 8.97 0.52 8.67
CA GLY A 139 8.84 -0.43 7.57
C GLY A 139 8.65 -1.88 8.04
N LEU A 140 9.29 -2.28 9.15
CA LEU A 140 9.10 -3.62 9.72
C LEU A 140 7.66 -3.85 10.19
N VAL A 141 7.00 -2.84 10.76
CA VAL A 141 5.58 -2.95 11.17
C VAL A 141 4.67 -3.14 9.95
N THR A 142 4.89 -2.40 8.87
CA THR A 142 4.10 -2.57 7.64
C THR A 142 4.32 -3.94 7.01
N LEU A 143 5.57 -4.43 6.95
CA LEU A 143 5.87 -5.79 6.49
C LEU A 143 5.26 -6.87 7.38
N PHE A 144 5.22 -6.67 8.70
CA PHE A 144 4.57 -7.57 9.63
C PHE A 144 3.08 -7.72 9.32
N VAL A 145 2.37 -6.61 9.10
CA VAL A 145 0.96 -6.62 8.70
C VAL A 145 0.76 -7.35 7.37
N ALA A 146 1.61 -7.07 6.37
CA ALA A 146 1.58 -7.75 5.08
C ALA A 146 1.79 -9.27 5.26
N ALA A 147 2.79 -9.68 6.02
CA ALA A 147 3.13 -11.08 6.26
C ALA A 147 1.98 -11.84 6.96
N ILE A 148 1.33 -11.25 7.95
CA ILE A 148 0.16 -11.84 8.63
C ILE A 148 -0.98 -12.05 7.63
N ASN A 149 -1.30 -11.04 6.81
CA ASN A 149 -2.38 -11.16 5.82
C ASN A 149 -2.04 -12.20 4.73
N PHE A 150 -0.78 -12.32 4.30
CA PHE A 150 -0.33 -13.42 3.44
C PHE A 150 -0.48 -14.78 4.11
N ALA A 151 -0.08 -14.91 5.37
CA ALA A 151 -0.22 -16.16 6.12
C ALA A 151 -1.69 -16.58 6.23
N LEU A 152 -2.59 -15.64 6.54
CA LEU A 152 -4.03 -15.87 6.57
C LEU A 152 -4.59 -16.24 5.19
N PHE A 153 -4.14 -15.59 4.12
CA PHE A 153 -4.50 -15.95 2.75
C PHE A 153 -4.15 -17.41 2.44
N PHE A 154 -2.91 -17.84 2.73
CA PHE A 154 -2.49 -19.23 2.50
C PHE A 154 -3.24 -20.23 3.38
N TRP A 155 -3.51 -19.85 4.63
CA TRP A 155 -4.30 -20.69 5.54
C TRP A 155 -5.71 -20.92 5.01
N ILE A 156 -6.39 -19.87 4.53
CA ILE A 156 -7.74 -19.98 3.97
C ILE A 156 -7.72 -20.71 2.63
N LYS A 157 -6.73 -20.45 1.79
CA LYS A 157 -6.57 -21.17 0.51
C LYS A 157 -6.55 -22.68 0.68
N ARG A 158 -5.96 -23.17 1.78
CA ARG A 158 -5.95 -24.61 2.12
C ARG A 158 -7.33 -25.15 2.55
N LYS A 159 -8.27 -24.28 2.93
CA LYS A 159 -9.64 -24.66 3.31
C LYS A 159 -10.57 -24.81 2.10
N GLY A 160 -10.20 -24.28 0.93
CA GLY A 160 -10.99 -24.35 -0.31
C GLY A 160 -12.18 -23.41 -0.34
N GLU A 161 -13.05 -23.63 -1.33
CA GLU A 161 -14.33 -22.93 -1.43
C GLU A 161 -15.20 -23.16 -0.16
N PRO A 162 -15.96 -22.17 0.33
CA PRO A 162 -16.52 -21.00 -0.38
C PRO A 162 -15.84 -19.65 -0.08
N PHE A 163 -14.60 -19.60 0.39
CA PHE A 163 -13.96 -18.40 0.95
C PHE A 163 -13.20 -17.55 -0.08
N THR A 164 -13.48 -17.69 -1.36
CA THR A 164 -12.76 -17.02 -2.46
C THR A 164 -12.70 -15.51 -2.29
N PHE A 165 -13.81 -14.87 -1.87
CA PHE A 165 -13.86 -13.43 -1.69
C PHE A 165 -12.97 -12.98 -0.53
N LEU A 166 -13.00 -13.68 0.60
CA LEU A 166 -12.11 -13.41 1.75
C LEU A 166 -10.63 -13.57 1.39
N MET A 167 -10.29 -14.61 0.61
CA MET A 167 -8.94 -14.80 0.09
C MET A 167 -8.47 -13.61 -0.74
N HIS A 168 -9.30 -13.13 -1.67
CA HIS A 168 -8.94 -11.98 -2.50
C HIS A 168 -8.80 -10.70 -1.67
N THR A 169 -9.62 -10.51 -0.65
CA THR A 169 -9.52 -9.38 0.27
C THR A 169 -8.21 -9.41 1.04
N LEU A 170 -7.84 -10.55 1.64
CA LEU A 170 -6.59 -10.69 2.38
C LEU A 170 -5.35 -10.52 1.47
N LEU A 171 -5.41 -11.07 0.26
CA LEU A 171 -4.35 -10.88 -0.73
C LEU A 171 -4.22 -9.40 -1.12
N GLY A 172 -5.34 -8.72 -1.36
CA GLY A 172 -5.36 -7.28 -1.66
C GLY A 172 -4.75 -6.45 -0.53
N ILE A 173 -5.16 -6.71 0.71
CA ILE A 173 -4.58 -6.05 1.89
C ILE A 173 -3.07 -6.30 1.96
N ALA A 174 -2.63 -7.55 1.84
CA ALA A 174 -1.21 -7.89 1.91
C ALA A 174 -0.39 -7.15 0.84
N LEU A 175 -0.86 -7.12 -0.41
CA LEU A 175 -0.21 -6.38 -1.49
C LEU A 175 -0.19 -4.87 -1.23
N THR A 176 -1.31 -4.30 -0.75
CA THR A 176 -1.36 -2.88 -0.36
C THR A 176 -0.28 -2.54 0.67
N PHE A 177 -0.10 -3.38 1.69
CA PHE A 177 0.88 -3.14 2.74
C PHE A 177 2.33 -3.35 2.26
N VAL A 178 2.58 -4.25 1.31
CA VAL A 178 3.88 -4.33 0.63
C VAL A 178 4.17 -3.03 -0.11
N SER A 179 3.24 -2.56 -0.94
CA SER A 179 3.39 -1.31 -1.70
C SER A 179 3.57 -0.09 -0.80
N VAL A 180 2.85 -0.01 0.33
CA VAL A 180 2.94 1.08 1.32
C VAL A 180 4.26 1.02 2.11
N THR A 181 4.85 -0.16 2.29
CA THR A 181 6.16 -0.30 2.95
C THR A 181 7.24 0.47 2.20
N ILE A 182 7.15 0.51 0.87
CA ILE A 182 8.16 1.14 0.00
C ILE A 182 8.37 2.61 0.35
N PRO A 183 7.37 3.51 0.31
CA PRO A 183 7.56 4.93 0.65
C PRO A 183 7.82 5.18 2.15
N ILE A 184 7.46 4.23 3.03
CA ILE A 184 7.77 4.33 4.45
C ILE A 184 9.26 4.06 4.72
N GLN A 185 9.85 3.10 3.99
CA GLN A 185 11.20 2.61 4.21
C GLN A 185 12.25 3.29 3.35
N LEU A 186 11.91 3.64 2.11
CA LEU A 186 12.81 4.16 1.11
C LEU A 186 12.63 5.67 0.89
N GLU A 187 13.63 6.28 0.28
CA GLU A 187 13.65 7.71 -0.05
C GLU A 187 14.02 7.92 -1.51
N GLY A 188 13.55 9.05 -2.06
CA GLY A 188 13.91 9.52 -3.39
C GLY A 188 13.65 8.50 -4.47
N THR A 189 14.56 8.40 -5.41
CA THR A 189 14.45 7.58 -6.63
C THR A 189 14.26 6.08 -6.38
N PHE A 190 14.63 5.58 -5.20
CA PHE A 190 14.40 4.16 -4.85
C PHE A 190 12.93 3.81 -4.77
N ILE A 191 12.06 4.73 -4.35
CA ILE A 191 10.60 4.50 -4.33
C ILE A 191 10.10 4.20 -5.74
N THR A 192 10.50 5.02 -6.71
CA THR A 192 10.13 4.87 -8.11
C THR A 192 10.62 3.56 -8.71
N LEU A 193 11.88 3.17 -8.44
CA LEU A 193 12.47 1.92 -8.92
C LEU A 193 11.72 0.69 -8.38
N PHE A 194 11.39 0.67 -7.07
CA PHE A 194 10.68 -0.44 -6.47
C PHE A 194 9.23 -0.53 -6.96
N TRP A 195 8.50 0.59 -7.06
CA TRP A 195 7.15 0.57 -7.62
C TRP A 195 7.14 0.15 -9.09
N ALA A 196 8.10 0.62 -9.91
CA ALA A 196 8.23 0.15 -11.30
C ALA A 196 8.46 -1.37 -11.38
N SER A 197 9.29 -1.91 -10.48
CA SER A 197 9.52 -3.36 -10.38
C SER A 197 8.27 -4.11 -9.92
N GLU A 198 7.53 -3.56 -8.95
CA GLU A 198 6.30 -4.13 -8.44
C GLU A 198 5.20 -4.18 -9.50
N VAL A 199 5.08 -3.15 -10.35
CA VAL A 199 4.16 -3.15 -11.50
C VAL A 199 4.42 -4.35 -12.41
N MET A 200 5.68 -4.60 -12.79
CA MET A 200 6.04 -5.75 -13.64
C MET A 200 5.63 -7.08 -13.00
N ILE A 201 5.88 -7.25 -11.71
CA ILE A 201 5.53 -8.47 -10.96
C ILE A 201 4.00 -8.65 -10.91
N ILE A 202 3.25 -7.59 -10.59
CA ILE A 202 1.79 -7.64 -10.51
C ILE A 202 1.17 -7.92 -11.87
N LEU A 203 1.66 -7.30 -12.94
CA LEU A 203 1.19 -7.56 -14.30
C LEU A 203 1.50 -8.99 -14.75
N TRP A 204 2.64 -9.53 -14.36
CA TRP A 204 2.95 -10.95 -14.59
C TRP A 204 1.96 -11.86 -13.88
N PHE A 205 1.65 -11.61 -12.59
CA PHE A 205 0.62 -12.33 -11.86
C PHE A 205 -0.76 -12.16 -12.50
N TYR A 206 -1.11 -10.95 -12.92
CA TYR A 206 -2.39 -10.71 -13.60
C TYR A 206 -2.49 -11.46 -14.92
N SER A 207 -1.43 -11.48 -15.72
CA SER A 207 -1.40 -12.23 -16.98
C SER A 207 -1.57 -13.75 -16.76
N ARG A 208 -1.08 -14.27 -15.63
CA ARG A 208 -1.10 -15.70 -15.31
C ARG A 208 -2.36 -16.15 -14.59
N PHE A 209 -2.82 -15.39 -13.61
CA PHE A 209 -3.90 -15.81 -12.70
C PHE A 209 -5.25 -15.14 -12.96
N ARG A 210 -5.28 -14.02 -13.66
CA ARG A 210 -6.52 -13.28 -14.03
C ARG A 210 -7.40 -12.89 -12.84
N LEU A 211 -6.83 -12.73 -11.65
CA LEU A 211 -7.57 -12.31 -10.47
C LEU A 211 -7.84 -10.81 -10.51
N ARG A 212 -9.06 -10.41 -10.11
CA ARG A 212 -9.48 -9.00 -10.08
C ARG A 212 -8.62 -8.12 -9.17
N VAL A 213 -8.06 -8.71 -8.10
CA VAL A 213 -7.15 -7.99 -7.20
C VAL A 213 -5.93 -7.50 -7.98
N TYR A 214 -5.27 -8.35 -8.75
CA TYR A 214 -4.11 -7.96 -9.58
C TYR A 214 -4.50 -6.95 -10.66
N GLU A 215 -5.73 -7.02 -11.21
CA GLU A 215 -6.24 -6.04 -12.16
C GLU A 215 -6.32 -4.63 -11.55
N ILE A 216 -6.80 -4.51 -10.32
CA ILE A 216 -6.88 -3.23 -9.60
C ILE A 216 -5.47 -2.66 -9.41
N PHE A 217 -4.53 -3.47 -8.91
CA PHE A 217 -3.14 -3.04 -8.73
C PHE A 217 -2.45 -2.70 -10.05
N ALA A 218 -2.77 -3.42 -11.13
CA ALA A 218 -2.28 -3.15 -12.48
C ALA A 218 -2.69 -1.76 -13.02
N TRP A 219 -3.75 -1.15 -12.47
CA TRP A 219 -4.14 0.22 -12.77
C TRP A 219 -3.57 1.24 -11.79
N VAL A 220 -3.53 0.91 -10.50
CA VAL A 220 -3.14 1.85 -9.43
C VAL A 220 -1.63 2.06 -9.40
N LEU A 221 -0.84 0.98 -9.40
CA LEU A 221 0.62 1.07 -9.24
C LEU A 221 1.33 1.85 -10.37
N PRO A 222 0.98 1.69 -11.67
CA PRO A 222 1.60 2.51 -12.70
C PRO A 222 1.38 4.01 -12.49
N VAL A 223 0.20 4.41 -11.99
CA VAL A 223 -0.09 5.82 -11.69
C VAL A 223 0.76 6.32 -10.53
N LEU A 224 0.90 5.51 -9.47
CA LEU A 224 1.78 5.83 -8.34
C LEU A 224 3.25 5.93 -8.76
N THR A 225 3.72 5.02 -9.63
CA THR A 225 5.08 5.05 -10.19
C THR A 225 5.33 6.33 -10.98
N LEU A 226 4.37 6.75 -11.82
CA LEU A 226 4.47 8.02 -12.56
C LEU A 226 4.48 9.23 -11.62
N GLY A 227 3.62 9.23 -10.60
CA GLY A 227 3.58 10.27 -9.58
C GLY A 227 4.92 10.39 -8.85
N SER A 228 5.50 9.26 -8.43
CA SER A 228 6.80 9.20 -7.77
C SER A 228 7.91 9.72 -8.69
N TYR A 229 7.96 9.25 -9.95
CA TYR A 229 8.94 9.72 -10.92
C TYR A 229 8.79 11.23 -11.19
N GLY A 230 7.56 11.73 -11.30
CA GLY A 230 7.29 13.17 -11.43
C GLY A 230 7.81 13.99 -10.24
N MET A 231 7.69 13.46 -9.03
CA MET A 231 8.26 14.10 -7.81
C MET A 231 9.80 14.07 -7.84
N ASP A 232 10.41 12.96 -8.26
CA ASP A 232 11.86 12.84 -8.41
C ASP A 232 12.41 13.86 -9.40
N VAL A 233 11.75 14.01 -10.56
CA VAL A 233 12.09 15.02 -11.57
C VAL A 233 11.91 16.43 -11.00
N PHE A 234 10.82 16.70 -10.28
CA PHE A 234 10.56 18.00 -9.69
C PHE A 234 11.63 18.38 -8.65
N HIS A 235 12.00 17.46 -7.75
CA HIS A 235 13.09 17.68 -6.79
C HIS A 235 14.42 17.87 -7.51
N GLY A 236 14.72 17.04 -8.52
CA GLY A 236 15.91 17.19 -9.33
C GLY A 236 15.98 18.56 -10.01
N CYS A 237 14.86 19.11 -10.50
CA CYS A 237 14.81 20.47 -11.05
C CYS A 237 15.13 21.55 -10.03
N MET A 238 14.71 21.37 -8.76
CA MET A 238 14.94 22.34 -7.69
C MET A 238 16.39 22.29 -7.16
N GLU A 239 17.01 21.11 -7.20
CA GLU A 239 18.35 20.88 -6.69
C GLU A 239 19.45 21.01 -7.77
N ALA A 240 19.06 21.01 -9.05
CA ALA A 240 20.01 21.03 -10.15
C ALA A 240 20.85 22.32 -10.12
N ARG A 241 22.13 22.14 -9.76
CA ARG A 241 23.20 23.13 -10.01
C ARG A 241 23.84 22.74 -11.32
N TYR A 242 23.86 23.66 -12.26
CA TYR A 242 24.50 23.45 -13.56
C TYR A 242 25.96 23.04 -13.39
N GLY A 243 26.34 21.93 -14.03
CA GLY A 243 27.72 21.45 -14.08
C GLY A 243 28.16 20.46 -13.00
N ASP A 244 27.30 20.14 -12.02
CA ASP A 244 27.67 19.22 -10.92
C ASP A 244 27.31 17.74 -11.23
N SER A 245 26.55 17.46 -12.28
CA SER A 245 26.13 16.10 -12.66
C SER A 245 26.90 15.59 -13.88
N SER A 246 27.35 14.35 -13.82
CA SER A 246 27.90 13.66 -15.00
C SER A 246 26.77 13.23 -15.92
N LEU A 247 26.92 13.56 -17.22
CA LEU A 247 25.96 13.18 -18.27
C LEU A 247 25.74 11.66 -18.27
N PHE A 248 24.49 11.21 -18.25
CA PHE A 248 24.05 9.80 -18.25
C PHE A 248 24.48 8.95 -17.05
N ILE A 249 25.19 9.51 -16.08
CA ILE A 249 25.70 8.80 -14.88
C ILE A 249 25.16 9.49 -13.62
N ASN A 250 23.84 9.65 -13.53
CA ASN A 250 23.18 10.12 -12.31
C ASN A 250 21.99 9.24 -11.97
N GLY A 251 21.61 9.27 -10.68
CA GLY A 251 20.55 8.42 -10.15
C GLY A 251 19.19 8.69 -10.79
N LEU A 252 18.89 9.94 -11.10
CA LEU A 252 17.61 10.34 -11.69
C LEU A 252 17.47 9.84 -13.14
N PHE A 253 18.55 9.97 -13.95
CA PHE A 253 18.57 9.44 -15.30
C PHE A 253 18.41 7.91 -15.30
N ALA A 254 19.19 7.20 -14.47
CA ALA A 254 19.10 5.75 -14.34
C ALA A 254 17.67 5.31 -13.94
N THR A 255 17.03 6.03 -13.02
CA THR A 255 15.64 5.77 -12.60
C THR A 255 14.66 5.99 -13.76
N GLY A 256 14.82 7.08 -14.52
CA GLY A 256 13.99 7.37 -15.68
C GLY A 256 14.12 6.32 -16.77
N ILE A 257 15.35 5.87 -17.08
CA ILE A 257 15.60 4.78 -18.04
C ILE A 257 14.95 3.48 -17.56
N PHE A 258 15.17 3.09 -16.30
CA PHE A 258 14.58 1.87 -15.74
C PHE A 258 13.05 1.93 -15.79
N THR A 259 12.46 3.03 -15.35
CA THR A 259 11.01 3.22 -15.33
C THR A 259 10.42 3.22 -16.74
N GLY A 260 11.05 3.91 -17.70
CA GLY A 260 10.60 3.90 -19.08
C GLY A 260 10.66 2.51 -19.74
N LEU A 261 11.74 1.76 -19.49
CA LEU A 261 11.87 0.39 -19.97
C LEU A 261 10.90 -0.57 -19.27
N SER A 262 10.62 -0.39 -17.97
CA SER A 262 9.63 -1.19 -17.26
C SER A 262 8.25 -1.07 -17.90
N TYR A 263 7.82 0.12 -18.32
CA TYR A 263 6.55 0.30 -19.06
C TYR A 263 6.51 -0.42 -20.40
N TRP A 264 7.65 -0.60 -21.06
CA TRP A 264 7.70 -1.41 -22.28
C TRP A 264 7.56 -2.91 -21.97
N VAL A 265 8.17 -3.39 -20.89
CA VAL A 265 7.95 -4.75 -20.38
C VAL A 265 6.49 -4.94 -19.97
N ASP A 266 5.88 -3.94 -19.32
CA ASP A 266 4.47 -3.94 -18.96
C ASP A 266 3.57 -4.08 -20.18
N ALA A 267 3.86 -3.33 -21.26
CA ALA A 267 3.14 -3.45 -22.52
C ALA A 267 3.25 -4.87 -23.13
N TRP A 268 4.38 -5.53 -22.95
CA TRP A 268 4.54 -6.92 -23.38
C TRP A 268 3.76 -7.89 -22.48
N LEU A 269 3.79 -7.70 -21.16
CA LEU A 269 3.08 -8.54 -20.18
C LEU A 269 1.56 -8.45 -20.30
N VAL A 270 1.01 -7.30 -20.68
CA VAL A 270 -0.44 -7.13 -20.82
C VAL A 270 -1.00 -7.67 -22.14
N ARG A 271 -0.18 -8.00 -23.13
CA ARG A 271 -0.64 -8.53 -24.45
C ARG A 271 -1.68 -9.65 -24.35
N PRO A 272 -1.52 -10.65 -23.47
CA PRO A 272 -2.51 -11.71 -23.34
C PRO A 272 -3.72 -11.30 -22.48
N THR A 273 -3.82 -10.04 -22.05
CA THR A 273 -4.86 -9.52 -21.18
C THR A 273 -5.87 -8.67 -21.93
N ARG A 274 -6.86 -8.10 -21.23
CA ARG A 274 -7.81 -7.13 -21.79
C ARG A 274 -7.29 -5.68 -21.74
N ILE A 275 -6.17 -5.44 -21.05
CA ILE A 275 -5.56 -4.13 -20.92
C ILE A 275 -4.88 -3.75 -22.25
N SER A 276 -5.08 -2.52 -22.69
CA SER A 276 -4.46 -2.02 -23.92
C SER A 276 -2.95 -1.89 -23.78
N THR A 277 -2.20 -2.40 -24.73
CA THR A 277 -0.73 -2.28 -24.79
C THR A 277 -0.25 -0.88 -25.14
N LYS A 278 -1.12 -0.05 -25.73
CA LYS A 278 -0.76 1.29 -26.23
C LYS A 278 -0.47 2.26 -25.08
N GLY A 279 -1.24 2.18 -24.00
CA GLY A 279 -1.04 3.04 -22.82
C GLY A 279 0.38 2.90 -22.26
N PRO A 280 0.80 1.72 -21.78
CA PRO A 280 2.14 1.53 -21.26
C PRO A 280 3.25 1.85 -22.27
N LEU A 281 3.09 1.51 -23.57
CA LEU A 281 4.09 1.87 -24.59
C LEU A 281 4.28 3.38 -24.71
N LEU A 282 3.17 4.13 -24.79
CA LEU A 282 3.23 5.59 -24.87
C LEU A 282 3.83 6.20 -23.61
N THR A 283 3.41 5.72 -22.45
CA THR A 283 3.93 6.16 -21.14
C THR A 283 5.44 5.92 -21.05
N GLY A 284 5.92 4.74 -21.44
CA GLY A 284 7.35 4.43 -21.47
C GLY A 284 8.14 5.39 -22.36
N CYS A 285 7.62 5.71 -23.55
CA CYS A 285 8.26 6.70 -24.44
C CYS A 285 8.32 8.10 -23.81
N VAL A 286 7.25 8.54 -23.16
CA VAL A 286 7.19 9.84 -22.47
C VAL A 286 8.18 9.90 -21.31
N VAL A 287 8.25 8.85 -20.49
CA VAL A 287 9.19 8.78 -19.37
C VAL A 287 10.65 8.81 -19.84
N LEU A 288 10.98 8.01 -20.88
CA LEU A 288 12.31 8.04 -21.50
C LEU A 288 12.65 9.42 -22.05
N TYR A 289 11.69 10.06 -22.73
CA TYR A 289 11.88 11.42 -23.24
C TYR A 289 12.20 12.40 -22.11
N ILE A 290 11.41 12.39 -21.03
CA ILE A 290 11.63 13.28 -19.86
C ILE A 290 13.02 13.00 -19.25
N ALA A 291 13.41 11.74 -19.10
CA ALA A 291 14.71 11.36 -18.55
C ALA A 291 15.87 11.96 -19.36
N PHE A 292 15.83 11.82 -20.69
CA PHE A 292 16.87 12.36 -21.57
C PHE A 292 16.89 13.90 -21.59
N VAL A 293 15.72 14.54 -21.72
CA VAL A 293 15.64 16.00 -21.75
C VAL A 293 16.12 16.61 -20.44
N PHE A 294 15.72 16.02 -19.31
CA PHE A 294 16.11 16.51 -18.01
C PHE A 294 17.61 16.35 -17.75
N ASP A 295 18.17 15.18 -18.08
CA ASP A 295 19.59 14.90 -17.90
C ASP A 295 20.44 15.86 -18.77
N PHE A 296 20.02 16.08 -20.01
CA PHE A 296 20.67 17.01 -20.90
C PHE A 296 20.59 18.46 -20.39
N TYR A 297 19.41 18.88 -19.89
CA TYR A 297 19.18 20.21 -19.36
C TYR A 297 19.99 20.47 -18.07
N SER A 298 20.17 19.46 -17.22
CA SER A 298 20.95 19.59 -15.98
C SER A 298 22.47 19.66 -16.23
N TYR A 299 22.94 19.10 -17.36
CA TYR A 299 24.37 19.08 -17.71
C TYR A 299 24.82 20.33 -18.47
N VAL A 300 23.99 20.87 -19.34
CA VAL A 300 24.38 21.93 -20.28
C VAL A 300 23.88 23.29 -19.79
N ASP A 301 24.78 24.29 -19.77
CA ASP A 301 24.43 25.68 -19.47
C ASP A 301 23.33 26.17 -20.45
N PRO A 302 22.21 26.71 -19.96
CA PRO A 302 21.10 27.19 -20.78
C PRO A 302 21.50 28.28 -21.78
N SER A 303 22.61 28.96 -21.54
CA SER A 303 23.14 29.96 -22.48
C SER A 303 23.74 29.35 -23.74
N ILE A 304 24.09 28.04 -23.72
CA ILE A 304 24.76 27.33 -24.81
C ILE A 304 23.78 26.44 -25.61
N VAL A 305 22.71 25.97 -24.95
CA VAL A 305 21.71 25.10 -25.59
C VAL A 305 20.76 25.94 -26.42
N SER A 306 20.90 25.88 -27.72
CA SER A 306 19.84 26.37 -28.60
C SER A 306 18.62 25.45 -28.43
N PHE A 307 17.43 26.04 -28.31
CA PHE A 307 16.13 25.35 -28.23
C PHE A 307 15.94 24.28 -29.34
N SER A 308 16.68 24.40 -30.44
CA SER A 308 16.66 23.49 -31.58
C SER A 308 17.05 22.05 -31.30
N TYR A 309 17.95 21.78 -30.29
CA TYR A 309 18.33 20.41 -29.94
C TYR A 309 17.21 19.69 -29.20
N ILE A 310 16.52 20.39 -28.28
CA ILE A 310 15.37 19.84 -27.56
C ILE A 310 14.23 19.57 -28.52
N GLU A 311 13.96 20.48 -29.48
CA GLU A 311 12.95 20.29 -30.52
C GLU A 311 13.27 19.10 -31.42
N THR A 312 14.51 18.98 -31.87
CA THR A 312 14.92 17.85 -32.73
C THR A 312 14.77 16.51 -32.03
N PHE A 313 15.18 16.46 -30.75
CA PHE A 313 15.02 15.24 -29.91
C PHE A 313 13.54 14.94 -29.69
N THR A 314 12.72 15.96 -29.41
CA THR A 314 11.28 15.83 -29.25
C THR A 314 10.63 15.23 -30.50
N VAL A 315 10.96 15.76 -31.68
CA VAL A 315 10.45 15.26 -32.96
C VAL A 315 10.89 13.81 -33.19
N ALA A 316 12.13 13.45 -32.90
CA ALA A 316 12.63 12.08 -33.04
C ALA A 316 11.87 11.09 -32.14
N VAL A 317 11.62 11.44 -30.86
CA VAL A 317 10.87 10.61 -29.93
C VAL A 317 9.39 10.48 -30.35
N LEU A 318 8.75 11.57 -30.77
CA LEU A 318 7.38 11.54 -31.26
C LEU A 318 7.26 10.71 -32.54
N PHE A 319 8.26 10.78 -33.42
CA PHE A 319 8.32 9.94 -34.64
C PHE A 319 8.47 8.46 -34.27
N ALA A 320 9.39 8.12 -33.35
CA ALA A 320 9.57 6.75 -32.87
C ALA A 320 8.29 6.21 -32.20
N ALA A 321 7.64 7.03 -31.38
CA ALA A 321 6.36 6.68 -30.74
C ALA A 321 5.26 6.43 -31.77
N ASN A 322 5.16 7.27 -32.84
CA ASN A 322 4.22 7.07 -33.94
C ASN A 322 4.49 5.78 -34.72
N VAL A 323 5.75 5.46 -34.98
CA VAL A 323 6.13 4.21 -35.66
C VAL A 323 5.76 2.99 -34.82
N LEU A 324 6.02 3.04 -33.51
CA LEU A 324 5.67 1.96 -32.56
C LEU A 324 4.15 1.78 -32.46
N LEU A 325 3.40 2.88 -32.37
CA LEU A 325 1.94 2.87 -32.34
C LEU A 325 1.34 2.48 -33.69
N GLY A 326 1.92 2.95 -34.81
CA GLY A 326 1.47 2.65 -36.16
C GLY A 326 1.60 1.17 -36.52
N LYS A 327 2.69 0.51 -36.13
CA LYS A 327 2.85 -0.95 -36.32
C LYS A 327 1.80 -1.79 -35.59
N SER A 328 1.17 -1.27 -34.57
CA SER A 328 0.07 -1.95 -33.87
C SER A 328 -1.26 -1.89 -34.63
N TYR A 329 -1.38 -1.10 -35.70
CA TYR A 329 -2.56 -0.98 -36.54
C TYR A 329 -2.53 -1.87 -37.80
N LEU A 330 -1.38 -2.47 -38.12
CA LEU A 330 -1.36 -3.43 -39.23
C LEU A 330 -2.09 -4.69 -38.79
N PRO A 331 -3.25 -5.02 -39.38
CA PRO A 331 -3.88 -6.29 -39.12
C PRO A 331 -2.89 -7.37 -39.55
N VAL A 332 -2.52 -8.26 -38.61
CA VAL A 332 -1.89 -9.52 -38.98
C VAL A 332 -2.92 -10.20 -39.87
N SER A 333 -2.67 -10.15 -41.17
CA SER A 333 -3.43 -10.95 -42.14
C SER A 333 -3.28 -12.40 -41.66
N ARG A 334 -4.33 -12.94 -41.06
CA ARG A 334 -4.51 -14.39 -40.95
C ARG A 334 -4.62 -14.90 -42.38
N ASN A 335 -3.51 -15.22 -42.96
CA ASN A 335 -3.54 -16.09 -44.13
C ASN A 335 -4.08 -17.43 -43.65
N ALA A 336 -5.32 -17.67 -44.01
CA ALA A 336 -5.90 -18.98 -44.10
C ALA A 336 -5.01 -19.84 -45.03
N GLY A 337 -4.56 -20.96 -44.55
CA GLY A 337 -3.93 -22.05 -45.21
C GLY A 337 -4.18 -23.30 -44.39
#